data_82fffeb1c8d77d8d54687de98d6a9a02
#
_entry.id   82fffeb1c8d77d8d54687de98d6a9a02
#
_cell.length_a   1.000
_cell.length_b   1.000
_cell.length_c   1.000
_cell.angle_alpha   90.00
_cell.angle_beta   90.00
_cell.angle_gamma   90.00
#
_symmetry.space_group_name_H-M   'P 1'
#
loop_
_entity.id
_entity.type
_entity.pdbx_description
1 polymer ?
#
loop_
_entity_poly.entity_id
_entity_poly.type
_entity_poly.pdbx_seq_one_letter_code
_entity_poly.pdbx_strand_id
1 'polypeptide(L)'
;RVEHGFNCRPDLVAVDNPINPREYLGKFWVDCITHDPLMLEYILKVQGSKRITLGSDYPFPLGDLEIGKFITEMNLDESVVEDIFCNSTLEWLNLTKEQFL
;
A
#
# COMPACT_ATOMS: atom_id res chain seq x y z
N ARG A 1 5.56 15.77 6.86
CA ARG A 1 6.33 16.98 6.49
C ARG A 1 5.95 17.52 5.11
N VAL A 2 5.66 16.67 4.12
CA VAL A 2 5.34 17.12 2.75
C VAL A 2 4.11 18.00 2.72
N GLU A 3 3.00 17.58 3.36
CA GLU A 3 1.77 18.40 3.46
C GLU A 3 2.01 19.70 4.21
N HIS A 4 2.77 19.65 5.31
CA HIS A 4 3.12 20.87 6.05
C HIS A 4 3.94 21.84 5.18
N GLY A 5 4.90 21.33 4.43
CA GLY A 5 5.65 22.11 3.45
C GLY A 5 4.77 22.70 2.34
N PHE A 6 3.82 21.92 1.83
CA PHE A 6 2.83 22.38 0.85
C PHE A 6 2.04 23.60 1.37
N ASN A 7 1.61 23.54 2.62
CA ASN A 7 0.83 24.62 3.24
C ASN A 7 1.67 25.86 3.59
N CYS A 8 2.92 25.65 4.09
CA CYS A 8 3.76 26.73 4.59
C CYS A 8 4.72 27.32 3.54
N ARG A 9 5.13 26.52 2.57
CA ARG A 9 6.07 26.93 1.50
C ARG A 9 5.59 26.41 0.14
N PRO A 10 4.39 26.84 -0.32
CA PRO A 10 3.88 26.45 -1.63
C PRO A 10 4.80 26.87 -2.79
N ASP A 11 5.57 27.91 -2.60
CA ASP A 11 6.59 28.39 -3.53
C ASP A 11 7.67 27.34 -3.84
N LEU A 12 7.90 26.40 -2.94
CA LEU A 12 8.86 25.30 -3.11
C LEU A 12 8.20 23.94 -3.35
N VAL A 13 7.08 23.67 -2.71
CA VAL A 13 6.48 22.32 -2.67
C VAL A 13 5.32 22.17 -3.65
N ALA A 14 4.65 23.25 -4.04
CA ALA A 14 3.51 23.22 -4.95
C ALA A 14 3.87 23.69 -6.38
N VAL A 15 5.14 23.76 -6.74
CA VAL A 15 5.60 24.25 -8.04
C VAL A 15 5.17 23.34 -9.18
N ASP A 16 5.44 22.04 -9.05
CA ASP A 16 5.15 21.05 -10.09
C ASP A 16 3.75 20.43 -9.93
N ASN A 17 3.19 20.44 -8.71
CA ASN A 17 1.90 19.86 -8.41
C ASN A 17 1.12 20.75 -7.41
N PRO A 18 0.04 21.41 -7.86
CA PRO A 18 -0.76 22.30 -7.02
C PRO A 18 -1.76 21.57 -6.12
N ILE A 19 -1.84 20.24 -6.21
CA ILE A 19 -2.77 19.43 -5.40
C ILE A 19 -2.10 19.07 -4.07
N ASN A 20 -2.82 19.24 -2.96
CA ASN A 20 -2.31 18.85 -1.65
C ASN A 20 -1.89 17.36 -1.64
N PRO A 21 -0.66 17.04 -1.23
CA PRO A 21 -0.16 15.66 -1.22
C PRO A 21 -1.04 14.67 -0.45
N ARG A 22 -1.75 15.11 0.59
CA ARG A 22 -2.67 14.25 1.35
C ARG A 22 -3.83 13.72 0.51
N GLU A 23 -4.24 14.43 -0.53
CA GLU A 23 -5.32 13.99 -1.41
C GLU A 23 -4.96 12.77 -2.26
N TYR A 24 -3.68 12.43 -2.35
CA TYR A 24 -3.21 11.23 -3.06
C TYR A 24 -3.25 9.96 -2.21
N LEU A 25 -3.38 10.06 -0.88
CA LEU A 25 -3.48 8.89 -0.03
C LEU A 25 -4.73 8.07 -0.41
N GLY A 26 -4.55 6.76 -0.58
CA GLY A 26 -5.59 5.87 -1.06
C GLY A 26 -5.83 5.88 -2.58
N LYS A 27 -5.02 6.61 -3.35
CA LYS A 27 -5.14 6.71 -4.81
C LYS A 27 -4.01 6.03 -5.59
N PHE A 28 -3.05 5.44 -4.92
CA PHE A 28 -1.97 4.66 -5.51
C PHE A 28 -1.78 3.38 -4.71
N TRP A 29 -1.14 2.39 -5.32
CA TRP A 29 -0.90 1.09 -4.69
C TRP A 29 0.51 1.01 -4.13
N VAL A 30 0.65 0.32 -3.02
CA VAL A 30 1.93 -0.02 -2.36
C VAL A 30 1.95 -1.51 -2.04
N ASP A 31 3.12 -2.09 -1.85
CA ASP A 31 3.22 -3.45 -1.33
C ASP A 31 3.13 -3.49 0.20
N CYS A 32 3.09 -4.70 0.75
CA CYS A 32 2.97 -4.94 2.19
C CYS A 32 4.31 -5.20 2.89
N ILE A 33 5.45 -5.05 2.21
CA ILE A 33 6.78 -5.40 2.75
C ILE A 33 7.26 -4.30 3.70
N THR A 34 6.80 -4.34 4.92
CA THR A 34 7.19 -3.38 5.95
C THR A 34 8.13 -3.97 6.99
N HIS A 35 8.17 -5.31 7.12
CA HIS A 35 8.89 -6.04 8.17
C HIS A 35 8.52 -5.61 9.59
N ASP A 36 7.44 -4.85 9.77
CA ASP A 36 6.96 -4.32 11.06
C ASP A 36 5.43 -4.25 11.08
N PRO A 37 4.76 -4.98 12.00
CA PRO A 37 3.30 -4.98 12.10
C PRO A 37 2.71 -3.59 12.34
N LEU A 38 3.35 -2.76 13.18
CA LEU A 38 2.86 -1.41 13.49
C LEU A 38 2.94 -0.50 12.27
N MET A 39 3.98 -0.67 11.45
CA MET A 39 4.11 0.08 10.21
C MET A 39 3.01 -0.31 9.23
N LEU A 40 2.72 -1.60 9.08
CA LEU A 40 1.64 -2.05 8.20
C LEU A 40 0.27 -1.60 8.69
N GLU A 41 0.01 -1.63 10.01
CA GLU A 41 -1.21 -1.07 10.57
C GLU A 41 -1.38 0.42 10.24
N TYR A 42 -0.31 1.18 10.33
CA TYR A 42 -0.32 2.59 9.95
C TYR A 42 -0.65 2.77 8.47
N ILE A 43 0.01 2.01 7.58
CA ILE A 43 -0.24 2.07 6.14
C ILE A 43 -1.68 1.66 5.81
N LEU A 44 -2.22 0.63 6.46
CA LEU A 44 -3.62 0.23 6.32
C LEU A 44 -4.59 1.37 6.68
N LYS A 45 -4.28 2.13 7.72
CA LYS A 45 -5.11 3.28 8.13
C LYS A 45 -5.07 4.44 7.16
N VAL A 46 -3.94 4.70 6.53
CA VAL A 46 -3.79 5.87 5.63
C VAL A 46 -4.10 5.55 4.16
N GLN A 47 -3.84 4.34 3.70
CA GLN A 47 -4.07 3.92 2.30
C GLN A 47 -5.36 3.12 2.12
N GLY A 48 -5.75 2.33 3.11
CA GLY A 48 -6.81 1.34 2.99
C GLY A 48 -6.32 0.02 2.37
N SER A 49 -6.96 -1.10 2.73
CA SER A 49 -6.57 -2.45 2.28
C SER A 49 -6.60 -2.61 0.75
N LYS A 50 -7.52 -1.94 0.08
CA LYS A 50 -7.67 -1.97 -1.39
C LYS A 50 -6.52 -1.32 -2.16
N ARG A 51 -5.57 -0.70 -1.49
CA ARG A 51 -4.39 -0.07 -2.09
C ARG A 51 -3.09 -0.71 -1.64
N ILE A 52 -3.17 -1.85 -0.95
CA ILE A 52 -2.01 -2.61 -0.49
C ILE A 52 -2.01 -3.97 -1.19
N THR A 53 -0.90 -4.32 -1.82
CA THR A 53 -0.71 -5.57 -2.55
C THR A 53 0.28 -6.48 -1.84
N LEU A 54 0.15 -7.79 -2.06
CA LEU A 54 1.15 -8.74 -1.59
C LEU A 54 2.42 -8.60 -2.44
N GLY A 55 3.55 -8.41 -1.78
CA GLY A 55 4.86 -8.30 -2.41
C GLY A 55 5.89 -9.20 -1.76
N SER A 56 6.98 -9.49 -2.46
CA SER A 56 8.11 -10.27 -1.94
C SER A 56 9.46 -9.57 -2.08
N ASP A 57 9.55 -8.64 -3.00
CA ASP A 57 10.82 -8.00 -3.39
C ASP A 57 11.90 -9.02 -3.84
N TYR A 58 11.45 -10.21 -4.26
CA TYR A 58 12.36 -11.23 -4.79
C TYR A 58 13.07 -10.73 -6.07
N PRO A 59 14.37 -10.94 -6.26
CA PRO A 59 15.29 -11.75 -5.44
C PRO A 59 16.17 -10.97 -4.45
N PHE A 60 15.75 -9.79 -4.04
CA PHE A 60 16.58 -8.91 -3.23
C PHE A 60 16.68 -9.37 -1.76
N PRO A 61 17.85 -9.15 -1.10
CA PRO A 61 18.06 -9.64 0.27
C PRO A 61 17.13 -9.02 1.34
N LEU A 62 16.56 -7.85 1.07
CA LEU A 62 15.63 -7.18 1.99
C LEU A 62 14.18 -7.62 1.76
N GLY A 63 13.95 -8.49 0.79
CA GLY A 63 12.63 -9.02 0.47
C GLY A 63 12.11 -10.01 1.51
N ASP A 64 10.86 -10.44 1.30
CA ASP A 64 10.19 -11.46 2.11
C ASP A 64 10.23 -12.81 1.37
N LEU A 65 10.93 -13.78 1.94
CA LEU A 65 11.05 -15.14 1.40
C LEU A 65 9.90 -16.05 1.85
N GLU A 66 9.16 -15.68 2.91
CA GLU A 66 7.98 -16.39 3.39
C GLU A 66 6.71 -15.60 3.08
N ILE A 67 6.51 -15.36 1.78
CA ILE A 67 5.47 -14.47 1.25
C ILE A 67 4.10 -14.73 1.90
N GLY A 68 3.50 -13.68 2.48
CA GLY A 68 2.18 -13.74 3.09
C GLY A 68 2.14 -14.25 4.53
N LYS A 69 3.21 -14.87 5.05
CA LYS A 69 3.25 -15.34 6.44
C LYS A 69 3.05 -14.20 7.43
N PHE A 70 3.77 -13.11 7.24
CA PHE A 70 3.68 -11.91 8.05
C PHE A 70 2.24 -11.39 8.17
N ILE A 71 1.52 -11.31 7.05
CA ILE A 71 0.12 -10.87 7.00
C ILE A 71 -0.79 -11.84 7.76
N THR A 72 -0.60 -13.14 7.56
CA THR A 72 -1.39 -14.18 8.25
C THR A 72 -1.20 -14.13 9.77
N GLU A 73 0.02 -13.87 10.24
CA GLU A 73 0.35 -13.80 11.68
C GLU A 73 -0.19 -12.55 12.38
N MET A 74 -0.58 -11.50 11.62
CA MET A 74 -1.13 -10.27 12.18
C MET A 74 -2.59 -10.38 12.66
N ASN A 75 -3.29 -11.47 12.36
CA ASN A 75 -4.71 -11.66 12.71
C ASN A 75 -5.61 -10.50 12.25
N LEU A 76 -5.39 -10.02 11.03
CA LEU A 76 -6.24 -8.99 10.40
C LEU A 76 -7.61 -9.57 10.03
N ASP A 77 -8.59 -8.69 9.83
CA ASP A 77 -9.89 -9.10 9.30
C ASP A 77 -9.73 -9.84 7.97
N GLU A 78 -10.53 -10.90 7.76
CA GLU A 78 -10.44 -11.75 6.56
C GLU A 78 -10.56 -10.94 5.26
N SER A 79 -11.44 -9.94 5.23
CA SER A 79 -11.60 -9.06 4.08
C SER A 79 -10.33 -8.24 3.77
N VAL A 80 -9.60 -7.82 4.80
CA VAL A 80 -8.33 -7.11 4.65
C VAL A 80 -7.25 -8.04 4.08
N VAL A 81 -7.18 -9.26 4.59
CA VAL A 81 -6.25 -10.29 4.08
C VAL A 81 -6.54 -10.61 2.63
N GLU A 82 -7.82 -10.78 2.28
CA GLU A 82 -8.25 -11.07 0.90
C GLU A 82 -7.92 -9.91 -0.06
N ASP A 83 -8.07 -8.67 0.39
CA ASP A 83 -7.66 -7.51 -0.38
C ASP A 83 -6.16 -7.53 -0.66
N ILE A 84 -5.33 -7.69 0.36
CA ILE A 84 -3.86 -7.70 0.22
C ILE A 84 -3.40 -8.86 -0.65
N PHE A 85 -3.97 -10.06 -0.47
CA PHE A 85 -3.53 -11.27 -1.17
C PHE A 85 -3.99 -11.35 -2.62
N CYS A 86 -5.09 -10.68 -2.96
CA CYS A 86 -5.71 -10.88 -4.28
C CYS A 86 -6.35 -9.61 -4.85
N ASN A 87 -7.38 -9.06 -4.17
CA ASN A 87 -8.28 -8.09 -4.78
C ASN A 87 -7.57 -6.80 -5.21
N SER A 88 -6.66 -6.29 -4.38
CA SER A 88 -5.93 -5.05 -4.65
C SER A 88 -5.05 -5.17 -5.90
N THR A 89 -4.37 -6.31 -6.07
CA THR A 89 -3.55 -6.57 -7.26
C THR A 89 -4.41 -6.70 -8.51
N LEU A 90 -5.54 -7.41 -8.43
CA LEU A 90 -6.47 -7.55 -9.56
C LEU A 90 -7.03 -6.18 -10.00
N GLU A 91 -7.43 -5.35 -9.04
CA GLU A 91 -7.91 -3.99 -9.35
C GLU A 91 -6.82 -3.15 -10.01
N TRP A 92 -5.59 -3.17 -9.47
CA TRP A 92 -4.45 -2.45 -10.02
C TRP A 92 -4.14 -2.86 -11.47
N LEU A 93 -4.19 -4.16 -11.75
CA LEU A 93 -3.92 -4.72 -13.08
C LEU A 93 -5.14 -4.68 -14.02
N ASN A 94 -6.31 -4.24 -13.51
CA ASN A 94 -7.58 -4.30 -14.23
C ASN A 94 -7.94 -5.72 -14.71
N LEU A 95 -7.76 -6.69 -13.82
CA LEU A 95 -8.05 -8.10 -14.04
C LEU A 95 -9.19 -8.58 -13.14
N THR A 96 -9.78 -9.72 -13.46
CA THR A 96 -10.83 -10.36 -12.66
C THR A 96 -10.41 -11.75 -12.20
N LYS A 97 -11.00 -12.25 -11.11
CA LYS A 97 -10.73 -13.61 -10.61
C LYS A 97 -11.05 -14.69 -11.65
N GLU A 98 -12.09 -14.49 -12.45
CA GLU A 98 -12.55 -15.45 -13.47
C GLU A 98 -11.49 -15.73 -14.53
N GLN A 99 -10.57 -14.80 -14.79
CA GLN A 99 -9.48 -14.98 -15.74
C GLN A 99 -8.43 -16.03 -15.29
N PHE A 100 -8.48 -16.42 -14.02
CA PHE A 100 -7.53 -17.35 -13.41
C PHE A 100 -8.17 -18.65 -12.92
N LEU A 101 -9.46 -18.79 -13.11
CA LEU A 101 -10.23 -19.98 -12.67
C LEU A 101 -10.46 -20.99 -13.80
#